data_888c0ae268fa47616f109ce6c4659667
#
_entry.id   888c0ae268fa47616f109ce6c4659667
#
_cell.length_a   1.000
_cell.length_b   1.000
_cell.length_c   1.000
_cell.angle_alpha   90.00
_cell.angle_beta   90.00
_cell.angle_gamma   90.00
#
_symmetry.space_group_name_H-M   'P 1'
#
loop_
_entity.id
_entity.type
_entity.pdbx_description
1 polymer ?
#
loop_
_entity_poly.entity_id
_entity_poly.type
_entity_poly.pdbx_seq_one_letter_code
_entity_poly.pdbx_strand_id
1 'polypeptide(L)'
;MMIKTLCVIGASGLVGSYIVKAALSKGYRVNGTMRNLNDLESTSYLKKLKNSDNLTLFSADMRNTNDLDKPLSGTDAVFIASLIPTYFGSNGKPAREMTISEGKTEIIKPTVDGCLNILNAARRNNIKTAVVCSSTSSTNPVPSQPFKNEVEHWSDELEQYNSGKFTSAAKTVMEKEAIKYASANNIRLSIILPTGLFGEALLPKHLEHNPFKWLKSLIDGGAPRHDAIPNNSTSMIHLDDLANLFLAAYENPNASGRYFGVYGSFHWEDIYKECAKLIPYMVQPSPLTEQPLPATTFDFSRRDSLGVTIRDFPTLLKETVDWIKNEPFSKEDI
;
A
#
# COMPACT_ATOMS: atom_id res chain seq x y z
N MET A 1 -30.58 -2.40 -9.74
CA MET A 1 -29.71 -2.92 -8.64
C MET A 1 -29.51 -1.81 -7.62
N MET A 2 -29.53 -2.13 -6.33
CA MET A 2 -29.15 -1.16 -5.29
C MET A 2 -27.66 -0.83 -5.42
N ILE A 3 -27.31 0.46 -5.32
CA ILE A 3 -25.91 0.90 -5.34
C ILE A 3 -25.25 0.42 -4.05
N LYS A 4 -24.15 -0.33 -4.17
CA LYS A 4 -23.39 -0.82 -3.03
C LYS A 4 -22.54 0.28 -2.41
N THR A 5 -22.36 0.20 -1.09
CA THR A 5 -21.56 1.14 -0.31
C THR A 5 -20.32 0.43 0.23
N LEU A 6 -19.15 1.02 0.01
CA LEU A 6 -17.86 0.49 0.45
C LEU A 6 -17.26 1.40 1.51
N CYS A 7 -16.68 0.83 2.57
CA CYS A 7 -15.93 1.60 3.55
C CYS A 7 -14.43 1.50 3.27
N VAL A 8 -13.73 2.65 3.16
CA VAL A 8 -12.28 2.72 2.96
C VAL A 8 -11.62 3.34 4.17
N ILE A 9 -10.93 2.51 4.96
CA ILE A 9 -10.17 2.96 6.13
C ILE A 9 -8.85 3.54 5.67
N GLY A 10 -8.60 4.81 6.01
CA GLY A 10 -7.42 5.56 5.57
C GLY A 10 -7.56 6.16 4.17
N ALA A 11 -8.72 6.74 3.85
CA ALA A 11 -9.06 7.31 2.54
C ALA A 11 -8.08 8.40 2.04
N SER A 12 -7.43 9.14 2.93
CA SER A 12 -6.42 10.16 2.57
C SER A 12 -4.99 9.63 2.48
N GLY A 13 -4.77 8.32 2.66
CA GLY A 13 -3.48 7.67 2.44
C GLY A 13 -3.26 7.38 0.95
N LEU A 14 -1.99 7.09 0.57
CA LEU A 14 -1.62 6.87 -0.83
C LEU A 14 -2.47 5.76 -1.49
N VAL A 15 -2.56 4.57 -0.90
CA VAL A 15 -3.39 3.48 -1.41
C VAL A 15 -4.89 3.77 -1.24
N GLY A 16 -5.28 4.32 -0.09
CA GLY A 16 -6.69 4.58 0.23
C GLY A 16 -7.36 5.55 -0.75
N SER A 17 -6.67 6.63 -1.12
CA SER A 17 -7.20 7.61 -2.08
C SER A 17 -7.42 7.00 -3.47
N TYR A 18 -6.56 6.07 -3.88
CA TYR A 18 -6.74 5.35 -5.14
C TYR A 18 -7.89 4.33 -5.10
N ILE A 19 -8.09 3.64 -3.97
CA ILE A 19 -9.27 2.77 -3.78
C ILE A 19 -10.55 3.61 -3.83
N VAL A 20 -10.57 4.79 -3.19
CA VAL A 20 -11.70 5.74 -3.27
C VAL A 20 -11.95 6.16 -4.72
N LYS A 21 -10.90 6.63 -5.45
CA LYS A 21 -10.98 7.02 -6.86
C LYS A 21 -11.57 5.91 -7.73
N ALA A 22 -11.06 4.70 -7.60
CA ALA A 22 -11.49 3.55 -8.39
C ALA A 22 -12.92 3.13 -8.05
N ALA A 23 -13.32 3.11 -6.77
CA ALA A 23 -14.67 2.78 -6.33
C ALA A 23 -15.69 3.80 -6.84
N LEU A 24 -15.41 5.10 -6.70
CA LEU A 24 -16.26 6.18 -7.24
C LEU A 24 -16.40 6.09 -8.77
N SER A 25 -15.32 5.76 -9.48
CA SER A 25 -15.34 5.61 -10.94
C SER A 25 -16.22 4.44 -11.40
N LYS A 26 -16.34 3.38 -10.58
CA LYS A 26 -17.25 2.24 -10.81
C LYS A 26 -18.69 2.49 -10.33
N GLY A 27 -18.98 3.66 -9.76
CA GLY A 27 -20.33 4.03 -9.31
C GLY A 27 -20.72 3.53 -7.92
N TYR A 28 -19.76 3.09 -7.11
CA TYR A 28 -19.99 2.77 -5.70
C TYR A 28 -20.21 4.04 -4.86
N ARG A 29 -20.98 3.91 -3.79
CA ARG A 29 -20.92 4.87 -2.68
C ARG A 29 -19.74 4.52 -1.80
N VAL A 30 -19.04 5.54 -1.28
CA VAL A 30 -17.82 5.33 -0.48
C VAL A 30 -17.94 6.08 0.85
N ASN A 31 -17.80 5.35 1.92
CA ASN A 31 -17.54 5.90 3.25
C ASN A 31 -16.02 5.90 3.48
N GLY A 32 -15.37 7.06 3.34
CA GLY A 32 -13.92 7.21 3.53
C GLY A 32 -13.60 7.64 4.96
N THR A 33 -12.65 6.98 5.63
CA THR A 33 -12.20 7.45 6.95
C THR A 33 -10.85 8.15 6.87
N MET A 34 -10.68 9.18 7.66
CA MET A 34 -9.42 9.86 7.93
C MET A 34 -9.39 10.31 9.38
N ARG A 35 -8.20 10.48 9.99
CA ARG A 35 -8.09 10.82 11.41
C ARG A 35 -8.57 12.24 11.73
N ASN A 36 -8.39 13.16 10.80
CA ASN A 36 -8.71 14.56 10.99
C ASN A 36 -9.43 15.13 9.76
N LEU A 37 -10.70 15.43 9.88
CA LEU A 37 -11.48 16.09 8.81
C LEU A 37 -11.13 17.57 8.61
N ASN A 38 -10.44 18.18 9.59
CA ASN A 38 -9.94 19.55 9.48
C ASN A 38 -8.64 19.65 8.68
N ASP A 39 -8.08 18.51 8.23
CA ASP A 39 -7.08 18.48 7.15
C ASP A 39 -7.80 18.89 5.85
N LEU A 40 -7.96 20.22 5.68
CA LEU A 40 -8.73 20.80 4.57
C LEU A 40 -8.09 20.49 3.23
N GLU A 41 -6.76 20.44 3.17
CA GLU A 41 -6.05 20.06 1.96
C GLU A 41 -6.47 18.64 1.51
N SER A 42 -6.24 17.62 2.34
CA SER A 42 -6.63 16.24 2.00
C SER A 42 -8.11 16.11 1.69
N THR A 43 -8.97 16.80 2.45
CA THR A 43 -10.42 16.76 2.25
C THR A 43 -10.82 17.38 0.91
N SER A 44 -10.21 18.51 0.51
CA SER A 44 -10.52 19.19 -0.75
C SER A 44 -10.12 18.34 -1.97
N TYR A 45 -8.92 17.73 -1.95
CA TYR A 45 -8.49 16.86 -3.04
C TYR A 45 -9.38 15.63 -3.20
N LEU A 46 -9.78 14.99 -2.10
CA LEU A 46 -10.71 13.86 -2.17
C LEU A 46 -12.08 14.28 -2.72
N LYS A 47 -12.55 15.47 -2.38
CA LYS A 47 -13.82 16.02 -2.90
C LYS A 47 -13.74 16.49 -4.38
N LYS A 48 -12.54 16.71 -4.91
CA LYS A 48 -12.34 16.99 -6.34
C LYS A 48 -12.35 15.73 -7.23
N LEU A 49 -12.35 14.53 -6.64
CA LEU A 49 -12.42 13.30 -7.41
C LEU A 49 -13.73 13.21 -8.20
N LYS A 50 -13.66 12.62 -9.40
CA LYS A 50 -14.86 12.38 -10.21
C LYS A 50 -15.87 11.53 -9.43
N ASN A 51 -17.15 11.90 -9.48
CA ASN A 51 -18.26 11.29 -8.75
C ASN A 51 -18.15 11.41 -7.22
N SER A 52 -17.43 12.40 -6.70
CA SER A 52 -17.26 12.62 -5.26
C SER A 52 -18.55 12.94 -4.50
N ASP A 53 -19.66 13.23 -5.17
CA ASP A 53 -20.99 13.30 -4.55
C ASP A 53 -21.40 11.97 -3.87
N ASN A 54 -20.80 10.85 -4.30
CA ASN A 54 -20.94 9.54 -3.68
C ASN A 54 -19.95 9.27 -2.56
N LEU A 55 -19.10 10.24 -2.17
CA LEU A 55 -18.11 10.12 -1.10
C LEU A 55 -18.61 10.82 0.18
N THR A 56 -18.70 10.06 1.25
CA THR A 56 -18.88 10.60 2.60
C THR A 56 -17.61 10.39 3.42
N LEU A 57 -17.06 11.45 4.00
CA LEU A 57 -15.86 11.38 4.82
C LEU A 57 -16.23 11.36 6.31
N PHE A 58 -15.53 10.51 7.07
CA PHE A 58 -15.71 10.33 8.51
C PHE A 58 -14.37 10.53 9.23
N SER A 59 -14.40 11.21 10.37
CA SER A 59 -13.29 11.18 11.32
C SER A 59 -13.32 9.86 12.08
N ALA A 60 -12.25 9.07 12.00
CA ALA A 60 -12.13 7.82 12.73
C ALA A 60 -10.66 7.47 12.98
N ASP A 61 -10.37 7.04 14.21
CA ASP A 61 -9.10 6.46 14.60
C ASP A 61 -9.27 4.95 14.82
N MET A 62 -8.50 4.13 14.10
CA MET A 62 -8.58 2.66 14.20
C MET A 62 -8.22 2.13 15.60
N ARG A 63 -7.57 2.95 16.45
CA ARG A 63 -7.29 2.61 17.85
C ARG A 63 -8.52 2.74 18.74
N ASN A 64 -9.51 3.54 18.32
CA ASN A 64 -10.78 3.71 19.02
C ASN A 64 -11.89 2.94 18.29
N THR A 65 -12.30 1.83 18.86
CA THR A 65 -13.30 0.95 18.24
C THR A 65 -14.66 1.61 18.03
N ASN A 66 -15.02 2.62 18.84
CA ASN A 66 -16.29 3.33 18.73
C ASN A 66 -16.35 4.26 17.52
N ASP A 67 -15.20 4.76 17.06
CA ASP A 67 -15.13 5.63 15.88
C ASP A 67 -15.46 4.86 14.58
N LEU A 68 -15.33 3.53 14.61
CA LEU A 68 -15.42 2.67 13.42
C LEU A 68 -16.86 2.27 13.08
N ASP A 69 -17.79 2.29 14.04
CA ASP A 69 -19.14 1.79 13.79
C ASP A 69 -19.92 2.69 12.80
N LYS A 70 -19.80 4.01 12.94
CA LYS A 70 -20.52 4.96 12.06
C LYS A 70 -20.11 4.84 10.58
N PRO A 71 -18.79 4.87 10.21
CA PRO A 71 -18.41 4.70 8.81
C PRO A 71 -18.69 3.31 8.23
N LEU A 72 -18.75 2.27 9.07
CA LEU A 72 -19.04 0.90 8.64
C LEU A 72 -20.54 0.57 8.56
N SER A 73 -21.40 1.38 9.19
CA SER A 73 -22.85 1.12 9.20
C SER A 73 -23.42 1.13 7.78
N GLY A 74 -24.14 0.05 7.44
CA GLY A 74 -24.79 -0.09 6.14
C GLY A 74 -23.85 -0.28 4.95
N THR A 75 -22.58 -0.62 5.17
CA THR A 75 -21.62 -0.90 4.09
C THR A 75 -21.56 -2.38 3.74
N ASP A 76 -21.28 -2.68 2.47
CA ASP A 76 -21.19 -4.05 1.92
C ASP A 76 -19.82 -4.69 2.16
N ALA A 77 -18.77 -3.88 2.26
CA ALA A 77 -17.40 -4.33 2.50
C ALA A 77 -16.53 -3.25 3.14
N VAL A 78 -15.43 -3.70 3.76
CA VAL A 78 -14.40 -2.81 4.29
C VAL A 78 -13.06 -3.03 3.57
N PHE A 79 -12.42 -1.92 3.17
CA PHE A 79 -11.07 -1.87 2.62
C PHE A 79 -10.14 -1.25 3.67
N ILE A 80 -9.21 -2.03 4.18
CA ILE A 80 -8.22 -1.59 5.16
C ILE A 80 -6.98 -1.18 4.37
N ALA A 81 -6.97 0.08 3.89
CA ALA A 81 -5.95 0.60 3.00
C ALA A 81 -4.70 1.09 3.74
N SER A 82 -4.84 1.51 4.99
CA SER A 82 -3.75 2.04 5.81
C SER A 82 -3.87 1.54 7.23
N LEU A 83 -2.74 1.13 7.79
CA LEU A 83 -2.57 0.78 9.19
C LEU A 83 -1.41 1.59 9.76
N ILE A 84 -1.58 2.13 10.94
CA ILE A 84 -0.62 2.98 11.62
C ILE A 84 -0.33 2.41 13.03
N PRO A 85 0.88 2.63 13.53
CA PRO A 85 2.02 3.32 12.92
C PRO A 85 2.71 2.45 11.86
N THR A 86 3.49 3.05 10.97
CA THR A 86 4.22 2.31 9.93
C THR A 86 5.73 2.38 10.15
N TYR A 87 6.31 3.59 10.16
CA TYR A 87 7.75 3.81 10.20
C TYR A 87 8.25 4.52 11.45
N PHE A 88 7.35 5.12 12.24
CA PHE A 88 7.68 5.91 13.42
C PHE A 88 6.79 5.51 14.57
N GLY A 89 7.35 5.42 15.77
CA GLY A 89 6.58 5.23 17.00
C GLY A 89 5.79 6.48 17.40
N SER A 90 5.06 6.36 18.49
CA SER A 90 4.22 7.44 19.04
C SER A 90 5.01 8.70 19.43
N ASN A 91 6.29 8.53 19.80
CA ASN A 91 7.24 9.61 20.15
C ASN A 91 8.05 10.14 18.95
N GLY A 92 7.74 9.71 17.72
CA GLY A 92 8.46 10.08 16.52
C GLY A 92 9.77 9.33 16.27
N LYS A 93 10.16 8.36 17.13
CA LYS A 93 11.37 7.55 16.95
C LYS A 93 11.23 6.66 15.72
N PRO A 94 12.21 6.66 14.80
CA PRO A 94 12.18 5.78 13.63
C PRO A 94 12.19 4.29 14.03
N ALA A 95 11.38 3.48 13.37
CA ALA A 95 11.28 2.03 13.66
C ALA A 95 12.65 1.33 13.60
N ARG A 96 13.51 1.71 12.67
CA ARG A 96 14.87 1.15 12.49
C ARG A 96 15.83 1.43 13.67
N GLU A 97 15.49 2.39 14.52
CA GLU A 97 16.31 2.81 15.68
C GLU A 97 15.77 2.27 17.00
N MET A 98 14.69 1.50 16.95
CA MET A 98 14.03 0.93 18.13
C MET A 98 14.74 -0.34 18.59
N THR A 99 14.68 -0.58 19.89
CA THR A 99 14.96 -1.89 20.47
C THR A 99 13.85 -2.88 20.10
N ILE A 100 14.08 -4.18 20.27
CA ILE A 100 13.06 -5.22 20.00
C ILE A 100 11.80 -4.97 20.84
N SER A 101 11.94 -4.58 22.10
CA SER A 101 10.80 -4.27 22.97
C SER A 101 10.00 -3.07 22.47
N GLU A 102 10.68 -1.97 22.11
CA GLU A 102 10.04 -0.78 21.56
C GLU A 102 9.35 -1.10 20.22
N GLY A 103 10.01 -1.81 19.30
CA GLY A 103 9.44 -2.19 18.02
C GLY A 103 8.17 -3.02 18.15
N LYS A 104 8.15 -3.94 19.15
CA LYS A 104 6.95 -4.74 19.44
C LYS A 104 5.79 -3.89 19.97
N THR A 105 6.07 -2.95 20.89
CA THR A 105 5.03 -2.13 21.54
C THR A 105 4.59 -0.95 20.70
N GLU A 106 5.49 -0.32 19.97
CA GLU A 106 5.22 0.94 19.25
C GLU A 106 4.82 0.73 17.78
N ILE A 107 5.21 -0.39 17.16
CA ILE A 107 4.94 -0.66 15.73
C ILE A 107 4.05 -1.88 15.55
N ILE A 108 4.48 -3.05 16.06
CA ILE A 108 3.83 -4.32 15.72
C ILE A 108 2.44 -4.40 16.37
N LYS A 109 2.39 -4.28 17.70
CA LYS A 109 1.14 -4.41 18.44
C LYS A 109 0.08 -3.40 17.98
N PRO A 110 0.35 -2.08 17.83
CA PRO A 110 -0.67 -1.14 17.35
C PRO A 110 -1.16 -1.42 15.93
N THR A 111 -0.29 -1.91 15.04
CA THR A 111 -0.67 -2.30 13.67
C THR A 111 -1.64 -3.49 13.69
N VAL A 112 -1.33 -4.51 14.48
CA VAL A 112 -2.17 -5.71 14.63
C VAL A 112 -3.50 -5.34 15.29
N ASP A 113 -3.47 -4.65 16.42
CA ASP A 113 -4.67 -4.22 17.14
C ASP A 113 -5.58 -3.35 16.25
N GLY A 114 -5.00 -2.41 15.50
CA GLY A 114 -5.76 -1.57 14.56
C GLY A 114 -6.49 -2.38 13.50
N CYS A 115 -5.85 -3.38 12.92
CA CYS A 115 -6.48 -4.29 11.95
C CYS A 115 -7.61 -5.09 12.59
N LEU A 116 -7.37 -5.68 13.76
CA LEU A 116 -8.36 -6.48 14.48
C LEU A 116 -9.54 -5.63 14.97
N ASN A 117 -9.31 -4.38 15.40
CA ASN A 117 -10.37 -3.44 15.75
C ASN A 117 -11.32 -3.18 14.57
N ILE A 118 -10.74 -2.96 13.37
CA ILE A 118 -11.53 -2.75 12.16
C ILE A 118 -12.32 -4.01 11.80
N LEU A 119 -11.70 -5.19 11.81
CA LEU A 119 -12.39 -6.46 11.52
C LEU A 119 -13.49 -6.76 12.55
N ASN A 120 -13.27 -6.43 13.82
CA ASN A 120 -14.28 -6.59 14.88
C ASN A 120 -15.46 -5.61 14.66
N ALA A 121 -15.20 -4.36 14.30
CA ALA A 121 -16.24 -3.39 13.95
C ALA A 121 -17.01 -3.84 12.68
N ALA A 122 -16.32 -4.38 11.68
CA ALA A 122 -16.96 -4.96 10.49
C ALA A 122 -17.91 -6.10 10.87
N ARG A 123 -17.48 -7.00 11.75
CA ARG A 123 -18.33 -8.09 12.28
C ARG A 123 -19.58 -7.54 12.99
N ARG A 124 -19.44 -6.55 13.89
CA ARG A 124 -20.57 -5.91 14.59
C ARG A 124 -21.57 -5.28 13.63
N ASN A 125 -21.09 -4.75 12.50
CA ASN A 125 -21.92 -4.16 11.44
C ASN A 125 -22.37 -5.16 10.36
N ASN A 126 -22.23 -6.48 10.62
CA ASN A 126 -22.61 -7.57 9.71
C ASN A 126 -21.89 -7.57 8.35
N ILE A 127 -20.73 -6.91 8.24
CA ILE A 127 -19.93 -6.91 7.03
C ILE A 127 -19.20 -8.27 6.92
N LYS A 128 -19.36 -8.92 5.77
CA LYS A 128 -18.83 -10.27 5.51
C LYS A 128 -17.62 -10.27 4.56
N THR A 129 -17.18 -9.12 4.09
CA THR A 129 -16.07 -9.02 3.14
C THR A 129 -15.10 -7.93 3.58
N ALA A 130 -13.83 -8.29 3.67
CA ALA A 130 -12.74 -7.37 3.96
C ALA A 130 -11.59 -7.56 2.98
N VAL A 131 -10.99 -6.45 2.53
CA VAL A 131 -9.77 -6.45 1.70
C VAL A 131 -8.71 -5.61 2.39
N VAL A 132 -7.55 -6.19 2.66
CA VAL A 132 -6.48 -5.58 3.47
C VAL A 132 -5.26 -5.29 2.63
N CYS A 133 -4.68 -4.10 2.79
CA CYS A 133 -3.38 -3.73 2.25
C CYS A 133 -2.26 -4.20 3.19
N SER A 134 -1.46 -5.15 2.73
CA SER A 134 -0.26 -5.56 3.42
C SER A 134 1.01 -5.19 2.67
N SER A 135 1.95 -6.11 2.50
CA SER A 135 3.22 -5.89 1.77
C SER A 135 3.86 -7.20 1.35
N THR A 136 4.61 -7.21 0.25
CA THR A 136 5.49 -8.33 -0.11
C THR A 136 6.54 -8.64 0.96
N SER A 137 6.77 -7.74 1.90
CA SER A 137 7.70 -7.97 3.02
C SER A 137 7.27 -9.11 3.97
N SER A 138 6.03 -9.59 3.86
CA SER A 138 5.53 -10.77 4.57
C SER A 138 5.83 -12.10 3.85
N THR A 139 6.46 -12.05 2.69
CA THR A 139 6.76 -13.23 1.84
C THR A 139 8.26 -13.45 1.65
N ASN A 140 9.08 -13.15 2.65
CA ASN A 140 10.53 -13.35 2.62
C ASN A 140 10.93 -14.49 3.57
N PRO A 141 10.87 -15.77 3.13
CA PRO A 141 11.28 -16.89 3.96
C PRO A 141 12.79 -16.88 4.22
N VAL A 142 13.20 -17.62 5.24
CA VAL A 142 14.62 -17.90 5.54
C VAL A 142 14.84 -19.41 5.41
N PRO A 143 15.76 -19.84 4.55
CA PRO A 143 16.61 -19.07 3.62
C PRO A 143 15.82 -18.35 2.53
N SER A 144 16.39 -17.26 2.01
CA SER A 144 15.78 -16.47 0.94
C SER A 144 15.53 -17.32 -0.30
N GLN A 145 14.36 -17.14 -0.91
CA GLN A 145 13.98 -17.82 -2.16
C GLN A 145 13.92 -16.81 -3.31
N PRO A 146 14.52 -17.12 -4.46
CA PRO A 146 14.48 -16.25 -5.64
C PRO A 146 13.09 -16.23 -6.32
N PHE A 147 12.31 -17.30 -6.20
CA PHE A 147 10.92 -17.42 -6.64
C PHE A 147 10.00 -17.40 -5.44
N LYS A 148 8.92 -16.62 -5.50
CA LYS A 148 7.96 -16.45 -4.40
C LYS A 148 6.55 -16.89 -4.80
N ASN A 149 5.90 -17.55 -3.85
CA ASN A 149 4.49 -17.90 -3.89
C ASN A 149 3.84 -17.39 -2.59
N GLU A 150 2.76 -16.62 -2.71
CA GLU A 150 2.13 -15.99 -1.55
C GLU A 150 1.36 -16.95 -0.65
N VAL A 151 1.09 -18.18 -1.09
CA VAL A 151 0.43 -19.21 -0.27
C VAL A 151 1.45 -19.89 0.63
N GLU A 152 2.59 -20.28 0.06
CA GLU A 152 3.60 -21.10 0.74
C GLU A 152 4.62 -20.27 1.51
N HIS A 153 4.99 -19.10 0.99
CA HIS A 153 6.09 -18.32 1.54
C HIS A 153 5.59 -17.29 2.57
N TRP A 154 6.11 -17.45 3.77
CA TRP A 154 5.94 -16.50 4.88
C TRP A 154 7.31 -16.03 5.36
N SER A 155 7.38 -14.77 5.73
CA SER A 155 8.56 -14.25 6.43
C SER A 155 8.67 -14.85 7.82
N ASP A 156 9.90 -15.07 8.26
CA ASP A 156 10.19 -15.45 9.64
C ASP A 156 10.10 -14.22 10.55
N GLU A 157 9.21 -14.27 11.52
CA GLU A 157 8.96 -13.16 12.44
C GLU A 157 10.15 -12.92 13.38
N LEU A 158 10.80 -13.99 13.84
CA LEU A 158 11.95 -13.87 14.75
C LEU A 158 13.13 -13.23 14.03
N GLU A 159 13.37 -13.64 12.77
CA GLU A 159 14.39 -13.00 11.94
C GLU A 159 14.09 -11.52 11.70
N GLN A 160 12.83 -11.18 11.42
CA GLN A 160 12.42 -9.78 11.27
C GLN A 160 12.61 -8.97 12.55
N TYR A 161 12.32 -9.55 13.73
CA TYR A 161 12.54 -8.88 15.01
C TYR A 161 14.02 -8.67 15.28
N ASN A 162 14.84 -9.72 15.09
CA ASN A 162 16.28 -9.69 15.38
C ASN A 162 17.03 -8.73 14.44
N SER A 163 16.54 -8.57 13.20
CA SER A 163 17.11 -7.62 12.23
C SER A 163 16.50 -6.22 12.29
N GLY A 164 15.69 -5.90 13.30
CA GLY A 164 15.07 -4.57 13.46
C GLY A 164 14.05 -4.20 12.37
N LYS A 165 13.56 -5.16 11.60
CA LYS A 165 12.60 -4.95 10.50
C LYS A 165 11.16 -4.90 11.03
N PHE A 166 10.90 -4.07 12.03
CA PHE A 166 9.61 -4.04 12.75
C PHE A 166 8.42 -3.72 11.87
N THR A 167 8.57 -2.83 10.88
CA THR A 167 7.52 -2.53 9.90
C THR A 167 7.13 -3.78 9.09
N SER A 168 8.11 -4.57 8.67
CA SER A 168 7.90 -5.83 7.94
C SER A 168 7.26 -6.89 8.84
N ALA A 169 7.77 -7.02 10.07
CA ALA A 169 7.24 -7.93 11.07
C ALA A 169 5.77 -7.61 11.41
N ALA A 170 5.43 -6.32 11.52
CA ALA A 170 4.05 -5.89 11.75
C ALA A 170 3.10 -6.40 10.65
N LYS A 171 3.53 -6.39 9.38
CA LYS A 171 2.75 -6.94 8.27
C LYS A 171 2.58 -8.45 8.38
N THR A 172 3.67 -9.18 8.66
CA THR A 172 3.64 -10.63 8.81
C THR A 172 2.68 -11.08 9.93
N VAL A 173 2.82 -10.48 11.11
CA VAL A 173 1.97 -10.81 12.28
C VAL A 173 0.52 -10.39 12.03
N MET A 174 0.31 -9.19 11.51
CA MET A 174 -1.03 -8.67 11.21
C MET A 174 -1.78 -9.59 10.24
N GLU A 175 -1.13 -10.06 9.16
CA GLU A 175 -1.76 -10.98 8.20
C GLU A 175 -2.19 -12.28 8.86
N LYS A 176 -1.32 -12.91 9.68
CA LYS A 176 -1.63 -14.16 10.39
C LYS A 176 -2.82 -13.99 11.34
N GLU A 177 -2.80 -12.92 12.15
CA GLU A 177 -3.89 -12.66 13.10
C GLU A 177 -5.19 -12.26 12.37
N ALA A 178 -5.13 -11.49 11.29
CA ALA A 178 -6.30 -11.15 10.48
C ALA A 178 -6.94 -12.38 9.83
N ILE A 179 -6.13 -13.30 9.28
CA ILE A 179 -6.62 -14.56 8.70
C ILE A 179 -7.32 -15.41 9.76
N LYS A 180 -6.68 -15.57 10.92
CA LYS A 180 -7.25 -16.31 12.05
C LYS A 180 -8.59 -15.70 12.52
N TYR A 181 -8.62 -14.37 12.69
CA TYR A 181 -9.83 -13.66 13.12
C TYR A 181 -10.95 -13.79 12.08
N ALA A 182 -10.65 -13.57 10.81
CA ALA A 182 -11.62 -13.62 9.72
C ALA A 182 -12.23 -15.02 9.56
N SER A 183 -11.41 -16.07 9.63
CA SER A 183 -11.86 -17.46 9.60
C SER A 183 -12.82 -17.77 10.75
N ALA A 184 -12.48 -17.38 11.98
CA ALA A 184 -13.32 -17.62 13.18
C ALA A 184 -14.66 -16.85 13.15
N ASN A 185 -14.77 -15.78 12.34
CA ASN A 185 -15.94 -14.90 12.30
C ASN A 185 -16.69 -14.91 10.95
N ASN A 186 -16.40 -15.85 10.06
CA ASN A 186 -17.01 -15.98 8.73
C ASN A 186 -16.91 -14.69 7.90
N ILE A 187 -15.74 -14.04 7.91
CA ILE A 187 -15.40 -12.90 7.07
C ILE A 187 -14.55 -13.40 5.90
N ARG A 188 -14.99 -13.15 4.67
CA ARG A 188 -14.20 -13.39 3.47
C ARG A 188 -13.10 -12.34 3.40
N LEU A 189 -11.87 -12.75 3.67
CA LEU A 189 -10.70 -11.89 3.75
C LEU A 189 -9.81 -12.08 2.53
N SER A 190 -9.53 -11.00 1.81
CA SER A 190 -8.45 -10.93 0.81
C SER A 190 -7.37 -9.98 1.29
N ILE A 191 -6.10 -10.33 1.07
CA ILE A 191 -4.94 -9.54 1.48
C ILE A 191 -4.09 -9.27 0.24
N ILE A 192 -3.94 -8.01 -0.12
CA ILE A 192 -3.13 -7.58 -1.25
C ILE A 192 -1.74 -7.17 -0.75
N LEU A 193 -0.69 -7.69 -1.40
CA LEU A 193 0.71 -7.54 -1.00
C LEU A 193 1.48 -6.64 -1.99
N PRO A 194 1.35 -5.30 -1.91
CA PRO A 194 2.09 -4.38 -2.78
C PRO A 194 3.50 -4.11 -2.28
N THR A 195 4.32 -3.56 -3.19
CA THR A 195 5.58 -2.86 -2.92
C THR A 195 5.87 -1.91 -4.07
N GLY A 196 6.58 -0.79 -3.82
CA GLY A 196 6.96 0.18 -4.86
C GLY A 196 5.75 0.74 -5.61
N LEU A 197 5.11 1.77 -5.06
CA LEU A 197 3.84 2.32 -5.54
C LEU A 197 4.09 3.49 -6.48
N PHE A 198 3.93 3.26 -7.79
CA PHE A 198 4.14 4.23 -8.87
C PHE A 198 2.80 4.77 -9.39
N GLY A 199 2.84 5.85 -10.15
CA GLY A 199 1.67 6.51 -10.74
C GLY A 199 1.61 7.99 -10.40
N GLU A 200 0.42 8.57 -10.33
CA GLU A 200 0.20 9.96 -9.93
C GLU A 200 -0.03 10.05 -8.42
N ALA A 201 0.41 11.10 -7.75
CA ALA A 201 -0.01 11.37 -6.37
C ALA A 201 -1.35 12.12 -6.39
N LEU A 202 -2.36 11.62 -5.68
CA LEU A 202 -3.68 12.28 -5.65
C LEU A 202 -3.76 13.42 -4.60
N LEU A 203 -2.80 13.49 -3.68
CA LEU A 203 -2.70 14.53 -2.68
C LEU A 203 -1.24 15.02 -2.59
N PRO A 204 -0.98 16.32 -2.32
CA PRO A 204 0.38 16.87 -2.25
C PRO A 204 1.30 16.14 -1.28
N LYS A 205 0.79 15.76 -0.09
CA LYS A 205 1.55 15.01 0.92
C LYS A 205 2.07 13.64 0.44
N HIS A 206 1.49 13.08 -0.62
CA HIS A 206 1.94 11.80 -1.18
C HIS A 206 3.30 11.92 -1.88
N LEU A 207 3.72 13.12 -2.29
CA LEU A 207 5.05 13.37 -2.87
C LEU A 207 6.20 13.06 -1.91
N GLU A 208 5.94 13.07 -0.60
CA GLU A 208 6.91 12.69 0.41
C GLU A 208 7.15 11.17 0.50
N HIS A 209 6.30 10.36 -0.14
CA HIS A 209 6.48 8.91 -0.20
C HIS A 209 7.41 8.51 -1.36
N ASN A 210 8.14 7.42 -1.18
CA ASN A 210 8.83 6.77 -2.29
C ASN A 210 7.80 5.98 -3.15
N PRO A 211 7.92 5.98 -4.50
CA PRO A 211 9.06 6.49 -5.28
C PRO A 211 9.03 7.99 -5.62
N PHE A 212 7.94 8.71 -5.40
CA PHE A 212 7.78 10.12 -5.81
C PHE A 212 8.95 10.98 -5.33
N LYS A 213 9.31 10.86 -4.05
CA LYS A 213 10.37 11.68 -3.43
C LYS A 213 11.72 11.54 -4.14
N TRP A 214 12.18 10.30 -4.40
CA TRP A 214 13.47 10.12 -5.05
C TRP A 214 13.41 10.38 -6.56
N LEU A 215 12.28 10.12 -7.25
CA LEU A 215 12.11 10.49 -8.66
C LEU A 215 12.11 12.01 -8.82
N LYS A 216 11.40 12.72 -7.94
CA LYS A 216 11.44 14.20 -7.96
C LYS A 216 12.86 14.73 -7.73
N SER A 217 13.62 14.15 -6.79
CA SER A 217 15.03 14.51 -6.61
C SER A 217 15.84 14.35 -7.89
N LEU A 218 15.68 13.24 -8.62
CA LEU A 218 16.36 13.03 -9.90
C LEU A 218 15.95 14.05 -10.98
N ILE A 219 14.65 14.35 -11.05
CA ILE A 219 14.10 15.33 -12.00
C ILE A 219 14.62 16.74 -11.71
N ASP A 220 14.75 17.11 -10.44
CA ASP A 220 15.26 18.40 -9.98
C ASP A 220 16.81 18.49 -10.05
N GLY A 221 17.51 17.45 -10.55
CA GLY A 221 18.97 17.40 -10.63
C GLY A 221 19.67 17.14 -9.28
N GLY A 222 18.92 16.67 -8.28
CA GLY A 222 19.43 16.32 -6.97
C GLY A 222 20.06 14.93 -6.90
N ALA A 223 20.47 14.52 -5.68
CA ALA A 223 21.12 13.25 -5.44
C ALA A 223 20.20 12.05 -5.76
N PRO A 224 20.76 10.94 -6.27
CA PRO A 224 20.03 9.69 -6.42
C PRO A 224 19.66 9.10 -5.06
N ARG A 225 18.71 8.17 -5.06
CA ARG A 225 18.28 7.47 -3.82
C ARG A 225 19.42 6.70 -3.13
N HIS A 226 20.38 6.22 -3.89
CA HIS A 226 21.52 5.45 -3.43
C HIS A 226 22.81 6.08 -3.94
N ASP A 227 23.83 6.16 -3.10
CA ASP A 227 25.16 6.66 -3.50
C ASP A 227 25.84 5.71 -4.51
N ALA A 228 25.63 4.40 -4.32
CA ALA A 228 26.04 3.35 -5.26
C ALA A 228 24.87 2.43 -5.53
N ILE A 229 24.81 1.84 -6.72
CA ILE A 229 23.74 0.91 -7.12
C ILE A 229 23.79 -0.32 -6.18
N PRO A 230 22.71 -0.60 -5.41
CA PRO A 230 22.71 -1.76 -4.52
C PRO A 230 22.50 -3.03 -5.32
N ASN A 231 23.21 -4.11 -4.96
CA ASN A 231 23.09 -5.42 -5.61
C ASN A 231 21.85 -6.17 -5.09
N ASN A 232 20.67 -5.64 -5.38
CA ASN A 232 19.39 -6.26 -5.07
C ASN A 232 18.29 -5.73 -5.98
N SER A 233 17.09 -6.30 -5.85
CA SER A 233 15.91 -5.91 -6.61
C SER A 233 14.81 -5.33 -5.74
N THR A 234 13.91 -4.55 -6.36
CA THR A 234 12.67 -4.09 -5.72
C THR A 234 11.48 -4.35 -6.64
N SER A 235 10.33 -4.63 -6.02
CA SER A 235 9.09 -4.86 -6.75
C SER A 235 8.31 -3.57 -6.89
N MET A 236 7.41 -3.52 -7.88
CA MET A 236 6.63 -2.32 -8.17
C MET A 236 5.27 -2.61 -8.80
N ILE A 237 4.36 -1.64 -8.66
CA ILE A 237 3.05 -1.64 -9.28
C ILE A 237 2.56 -0.21 -9.50
N HIS A 238 1.71 -0.01 -10.50
CA HIS A 238 0.98 1.24 -10.67
C HIS A 238 -0.20 1.31 -9.69
N LEU A 239 -0.43 2.48 -9.09
CA LEU A 239 -1.46 2.70 -8.06
C LEU A 239 -2.89 2.44 -8.57
N ASP A 240 -3.22 2.80 -9.83
CA ASP A 240 -4.53 2.47 -10.41
C ASP A 240 -4.73 0.96 -10.54
N ASP A 241 -3.70 0.23 -10.97
CA ASP A 241 -3.78 -1.23 -11.12
C ASP A 241 -3.91 -1.90 -9.76
N LEU A 242 -3.17 -1.40 -8.76
CA LEU A 242 -3.32 -1.84 -7.38
C LEU A 242 -4.74 -1.63 -6.86
N ALA A 243 -5.31 -0.44 -7.04
CA ALA A 243 -6.68 -0.15 -6.62
C ALA A 243 -7.70 -1.06 -7.33
N ASN A 244 -7.49 -1.35 -8.61
CA ASN A 244 -8.31 -2.31 -9.35
C ASN A 244 -8.18 -3.73 -8.80
N LEU A 245 -7.01 -4.18 -8.35
CA LEU A 245 -6.85 -5.47 -7.66
C LEU A 245 -7.67 -5.52 -6.36
N PHE A 246 -7.70 -4.43 -5.58
CA PHE A 246 -8.54 -4.35 -4.38
C PHE A 246 -10.02 -4.53 -4.71
N LEU A 247 -10.51 -3.81 -5.73
CA LEU A 247 -11.92 -3.90 -6.13
C LEU A 247 -12.25 -5.28 -6.73
N ALA A 248 -11.35 -5.84 -7.57
CA ALA A 248 -11.54 -7.16 -8.14
C ALA A 248 -11.59 -8.26 -7.06
N ALA A 249 -10.76 -8.16 -6.01
CA ALA A 249 -10.81 -9.08 -4.87
C ALA A 249 -12.13 -8.96 -4.08
N TYR A 250 -12.72 -7.79 -4.02
CA TYR A 250 -14.07 -7.61 -3.45
C TYR A 250 -15.15 -8.18 -4.37
N GLU A 251 -15.13 -7.84 -5.66
CA GLU A 251 -16.12 -8.19 -6.67
C GLU A 251 -16.16 -9.69 -6.98
N ASN A 252 -15.02 -10.38 -6.90
CA ASN A 252 -14.94 -11.82 -7.07
C ASN A 252 -15.35 -12.56 -5.78
N PRO A 253 -16.51 -13.25 -5.74
CA PRO A 253 -16.99 -13.93 -4.54
C PRO A 253 -16.09 -15.08 -4.08
N ASN A 254 -15.24 -15.61 -4.97
CA ASN A 254 -14.30 -16.69 -4.67
C ASN A 254 -12.93 -16.18 -4.21
N ALA A 255 -12.68 -14.87 -4.27
CA ALA A 255 -11.40 -14.32 -3.85
C ALA A 255 -11.27 -14.34 -2.32
N SER A 256 -10.21 -15.00 -1.84
CA SER A 256 -9.84 -15.05 -0.43
C SER A 256 -8.35 -15.35 -0.26
N GLY A 257 -7.77 -15.00 0.90
CA GLY A 257 -6.36 -15.20 1.18
C GLY A 257 -5.46 -14.13 0.54
N ARG A 258 -4.22 -14.46 0.28
CA ARG A 258 -3.15 -13.54 -0.12
C ARG A 258 -3.02 -13.43 -1.63
N TYR A 259 -2.69 -12.25 -2.15
CA TYR A 259 -2.50 -11.95 -3.57
C TYR A 259 -1.33 -10.99 -3.72
N PHE A 260 -0.37 -11.28 -4.58
CA PHE A 260 0.66 -10.31 -4.92
C PHE A 260 0.06 -9.09 -5.60
N GLY A 261 0.37 -7.91 -5.06
CA GLY A 261 -0.03 -6.61 -5.61
C GLY A 261 1.16 -5.93 -6.28
N VAL A 262 1.85 -6.64 -7.20
CA VAL A 262 3.03 -6.13 -7.91
C VAL A 262 3.01 -6.57 -9.37
N TYR A 263 3.60 -5.75 -10.25
CA TYR A 263 3.87 -6.15 -11.64
C TYR A 263 5.01 -7.15 -11.69
N GLY A 264 6.13 -6.85 -11.06
CA GLY A 264 7.33 -7.66 -11.02
C GLY A 264 8.38 -7.02 -10.13
N SER A 265 9.57 -7.61 -10.11
CA SER A 265 10.74 -7.10 -9.41
C SER A 265 11.87 -6.85 -10.39
N PHE A 266 12.60 -5.75 -10.20
CA PHE A 266 13.68 -5.32 -11.09
C PHE A 266 14.92 -4.97 -10.27
N HIS A 267 16.07 -5.33 -10.79
CA HIS A 267 17.34 -4.95 -10.19
C HIS A 267 17.52 -3.41 -10.25
N TRP A 268 18.15 -2.84 -9.25
CA TRP A 268 18.33 -1.38 -9.22
C TRP A 268 19.13 -0.82 -10.39
N GLU A 269 20.05 -1.62 -10.95
CA GLU A 269 20.75 -1.27 -12.15
C GLU A 269 19.81 -1.03 -13.35
N ASP A 270 18.83 -1.91 -13.54
CA ASP A 270 17.83 -1.77 -14.62
C ASP A 270 16.89 -0.59 -14.36
N ILE A 271 16.52 -0.36 -13.09
CA ILE A 271 15.71 0.79 -12.72
C ILE A 271 16.44 2.10 -13.05
N TYR A 272 17.71 2.24 -12.69
CA TYR A 272 18.47 3.44 -13.01
C TYR A 272 18.72 3.61 -14.52
N LYS A 273 18.91 2.51 -15.27
CA LYS A 273 18.99 2.54 -16.73
C LYS A 273 17.71 3.10 -17.37
N GLU A 274 16.52 2.66 -16.89
CA GLU A 274 15.24 3.18 -17.37
C GLU A 274 15.01 4.64 -16.92
N CYS A 275 15.37 5.01 -15.70
CA CYS A 275 15.33 6.39 -15.26
C CYS A 275 16.19 7.30 -16.14
N ALA A 276 17.41 6.89 -16.52
CA ALA A 276 18.31 7.67 -17.36
C ALA A 276 17.75 7.93 -18.77
N LYS A 277 16.95 7.01 -19.32
CA LYS A 277 16.26 7.26 -20.62
C LYS A 277 15.22 8.37 -20.50
N LEU A 278 14.53 8.45 -19.36
CA LEU A 278 13.47 9.43 -19.10
C LEU A 278 14.01 10.77 -18.56
N ILE A 279 15.14 10.73 -17.85
CA ILE A 279 15.77 11.88 -17.18
C ILE A 279 17.26 11.88 -17.54
N PRO A 280 17.65 12.24 -18.80
CA PRO A 280 19.04 12.11 -19.28
C PRO A 280 20.08 12.94 -18.50
N TYR A 281 19.63 13.97 -17.80
CA TYR A 281 20.48 14.87 -17.01
C TYR A 281 20.57 14.48 -15.52
N MET A 282 19.98 13.35 -15.11
CA MET A 282 20.01 12.92 -13.70
C MET A 282 21.43 12.62 -13.21
N VAL A 283 21.67 12.88 -11.95
CA VAL A 283 22.88 12.44 -11.26
C VAL A 283 22.86 10.91 -11.16
N GLN A 284 23.89 10.26 -11.70
CA GLN A 284 24.01 8.81 -11.65
C GLN A 284 24.60 8.34 -10.32
N PRO A 285 24.08 7.27 -9.71
CA PRO A 285 24.77 6.61 -8.61
C PRO A 285 26.06 5.95 -9.11
N SER A 286 27.00 5.68 -8.20
CA SER A 286 28.18 4.88 -8.53
C SER A 286 27.75 3.51 -9.06
N PRO A 287 28.39 3.01 -10.13
CA PRO A 287 28.01 1.75 -10.76
C PRO A 287 28.22 0.55 -9.83
N LEU A 288 27.46 -0.51 -10.07
CA LEU A 288 27.68 -1.79 -9.41
C LEU A 288 29.04 -2.37 -9.84
N THR A 289 29.83 -2.85 -8.88
CA THR A 289 31.17 -3.40 -9.10
C THR A 289 31.23 -4.92 -9.16
N GLU A 290 30.13 -5.56 -8.83
CA GLU A 290 29.99 -7.03 -8.80
C GLU A 290 28.90 -7.51 -9.77
N GLN A 291 28.84 -8.84 -10.01
CA GLN A 291 27.82 -9.41 -10.86
C GLN A 291 26.42 -9.15 -10.27
N PRO A 292 25.47 -8.59 -11.04
CA PRO A 292 24.11 -8.37 -10.55
C PRO A 292 23.44 -9.67 -10.09
N LEU A 293 22.85 -9.64 -8.90
CA LEU A 293 22.00 -10.75 -8.44
C LEU A 293 20.69 -10.79 -9.24
N PRO A 294 20.16 -11.99 -9.52
CA PRO A 294 18.89 -12.12 -10.23
C PRO A 294 17.76 -11.45 -9.44
N ALA A 295 16.87 -10.78 -10.14
CA ALA A 295 15.68 -10.20 -9.54
C ALA A 295 14.74 -11.30 -9.00
N THR A 296 14.03 -11.00 -7.93
CA THR A 296 12.99 -11.88 -7.39
C THR A 296 11.88 -12.11 -8.43
N THR A 297 11.44 -13.36 -8.59
CA THR A 297 10.30 -13.73 -9.42
C THR A 297 9.11 -14.17 -8.57
N PHE A 298 7.91 -14.21 -9.14
CA PHE A 298 6.67 -14.46 -8.41
C PHE A 298 5.77 -15.43 -9.18
N ASP A 299 5.04 -16.25 -8.45
CA ASP A 299 3.85 -16.91 -8.97
C ASP A 299 2.70 -15.91 -8.98
N PHE A 300 2.27 -15.50 -10.15
CA PHE A 300 1.18 -14.54 -10.32
C PHE A 300 -0.19 -15.20 -10.58
N SER A 301 -0.28 -16.52 -10.53
CA SER A 301 -1.51 -17.26 -10.86
C SER A 301 -2.74 -16.74 -10.08
N ARG A 302 -2.58 -16.47 -8.79
CA ARG A 302 -3.66 -15.94 -7.96
C ARG A 302 -4.01 -14.50 -8.31
N ARG A 303 -3.01 -13.62 -8.46
CA ARG A 303 -3.22 -12.23 -8.89
C ARG A 303 -3.95 -12.17 -10.23
N ASP A 304 -3.50 -12.96 -11.20
CA ASP A 304 -4.02 -12.96 -12.56
C ASP A 304 -5.45 -13.52 -12.62
N SER A 305 -5.81 -14.42 -11.68
CA SER A 305 -7.19 -14.92 -11.53
C SER A 305 -8.21 -13.81 -11.15
N LEU A 306 -7.74 -12.65 -10.70
CA LEU A 306 -8.59 -11.48 -10.46
C LEU A 306 -8.96 -10.72 -11.75
N GLY A 307 -8.35 -11.04 -12.89
CA GLY A 307 -8.70 -10.49 -14.21
C GLY A 307 -8.33 -9.01 -14.40
N VAL A 308 -7.36 -8.49 -13.62
CA VAL A 308 -6.89 -7.11 -13.74
C VAL A 308 -5.66 -7.06 -14.63
N THR A 309 -5.71 -6.20 -15.66
CA THR A 309 -4.53 -5.91 -16.49
C THR A 309 -3.56 -5.02 -15.70
N ILE A 310 -2.30 -5.43 -15.62
CA ILE A 310 -1.26 -4.73 -14.87
C ILE A 310 -0.28 -4.10 -15.86
N ARG A 311 0.00 -2.80 -15.71
CA ARG A 311 0.98 -2.06 -16.52
C ARG A 311 2.38 -2.59 -16.30
N ASP A 312 3.15 -2.65 -17.38
CA ASP A 312 4.55 -3.03 -17.33
C ASP A 312 5.45 -1.95 -16.70
N PHE A 313 6.69 -2.32 -16.40
CA PHE A 313 7.65 -1.44 -15.73
C PHE A 313 7.97 -0.17 -16.52
N PRO A 314 8.32 -0.22 -17.82
CA PRO A 314 8.58 0.99 -18.59
C PRO A 314 7.40 1.98 -18.59
N THR A 315 6.19 1.45 -18.74
CA THR A 315 4.95 2.26 -18.76
C THR A 315 4.70 2.93 -17.42
N LEU A 316 4.71 2.17 -16.30
CA LEU A 316 4.43 2.76 -14.99
C LEU A 316 5.48 3.78 -14.57
N LEU A 317 6.76 3.55 -14.91
CA LEU A 317 7.84 4.50 -14.62
C LEU A 317 7.67 5.77 -15.43
N LYS A 318 7.41 5.64 -16.74
CA LYS A 318 7.20 6.76 -17.65
C LYS A 318 6.02 7.63 -17.20
N GLU A 319 4.86 7.03 -16.93
CA GLU A 319 3.67 7.75 -16.47
C GLU A 319 3.96 8.53 -15.18
N THR A 320 4.69 7.93 -14.23
CA THR A 320 5.06 8.58 -12.96
C THR A 320 6.01 9.75 -13.19
N VAL A 321 7.06 9.56 -14.01
CA VAL A 321 8.06 10.61 -14.30
C VAL A 321 7.41 11.77 -15.06
N ASP A 322 6.59 11.50 -16.06
CA ASP A 322 5.92 12.53 -16.85
C ASP A 322 4.97 13.34 -15.97
N TRP A 323 4.23 12.66 -15.07
CA TRP A 323 3.35 13.33 -14.14
C TRP A 323 4.10 14.26 -13.17
N ILE A 324 5.25 13.80 -12.60
CA ILE A 324 6.07 14.65 -11.70
C ILE A 324 6.63 15.87 -12.45
N LYS A 325 7.08 15.70 -13.71
CA LYS A 325 7.60 16.79 -14.54
C LYS A 325 6.59 17.89 -14.83
N ASN A 326 5.30 17.57 -14.83
CA ASN A 326 4.22 18.53 -15.05
C ASN A 326 3.87 19.36 -13.80
N GLU A 327 4.60 19.23 -12.69
CA GLU A 327 4.41 19.97 -11.42
C GLU A 327 2.92 20.06 -10.99
N PRO A 328 2.24 18.92 -10.80
CA PRO A 328 0.79 18.85 -10.68
C PRO A 328 0.19 19.56 -9.46
N PHE A 329 1.01 19.99 -8.52
CA PHE A 329 0.64 20.75 -7.32
C PHE A 329 1.39 22.09 -7.27
N SER A 330 1.45 22.83 -8.38
CA SER A 330 1.99 24.18 -8.39
C SER A 330 1.18 25.11 -7.48
N LYS A 331 1.81 26.18 -6.99
CA LYS A 331 1.21 27.09 -5.98
C LYS A 331 -0.11 27.77 -6.41
N GLU A 332 -0.49 27.65 -7.67
CA GLU A 332 -1.76 28.19 -8.20
C GLU A 332 -2.96 27.25 -7.94
N ASP A 333 -2.70 26.00 -7.53
CA ASP A 333 -3.74 24.99 -7.28
C ASP A 333 -4.05 24.80 -5.79
N ILE A 334 -3.38 25.51 -4.90
CA ILE A 334 -3.57 25.52 -3.44
C ILE A 334 -4.21 26.89 -3.01
#